data_e0b9c85b50c4228d226e26892da977e9
#
_entry.id   e0b9c85b50c4228d226e26892da977e9
#
_cell.length_a   1.000
_cell.length_b   1.000
_cell.length_c   1.000
_cell.angle_alpha   90.00
_cell.angle_beta   90.00
_cell.angle_gamma   90.00
#
_symmetry.space_group_name_H-M   'P 1'
#
loop_
_entity.id
_entity.type
_entity.pdbx_description
1 polymer ?
#
loop_
_entity_poly.entity_id
_entity_poly.type
_entity_poly.pdbx_seq_one_letter_code
_entity_poly.pdbx_strand_id
1 'polypeptide(L)'
;VIYDALVIGGGPAGATVAWLLARSGWTVALLEKSAFPRRKVCGEFISATSMPLLRMLGIDETFLDMAGPPVREVGLYAGSHRLIAPMPVNHRGCAGSGRALGREHLDCILLNGAKRAGVEVWQPWSATGLARDREITICTAKQSGSDINIEIQARVVIAAHGSWDK
;
A
#
# COMPACT_ATOMS: atom_id res chain seq x y z
N VAL A 1 -4.36 -21.97 12.07
CA VAL A 1 -5.40 -21.02 11.57
C VAL A 1 -5.30 -20.94 10.06
N ILE A 2 -6.43 -21.07 9.36
CA ILE A 2 -6.50 -20.87 7.91
C ILE A 2 -7.14 -19.49 7.69
N TYR A 3 -6.41 -18.57 7.03
CA TYR A 3 -6.93 -17.26 6.66
C TYR A 3 -7.80 -17.34 5.40
N ASP A 4 -8.77 -16.45 5.28
CA ASP A 4 -9.51 -16.29 4.03
C ASP A 4 -8.59 -15.71 2.95
N ALA A 5 -7.72 -14.75 3.33
CA ALA A 5 -6.71 -14.20 2.43
C ALA A 5 -5.34 -14.02 3.10
N LEU A 6 -4.28 -14.28 2.32
CA LEU A 6 -2.91 -13.87 2.59
C LEU A 6 -2.50 -12.82 1.56
N VAL A 7 -2.08 -11.66 2.02
CA VAL A 7 -1.55 -10.59 1.17
C VAL A 7 -0.03 -10.54 1.31
N ILE A 8 0.69 -10.61 0.20
CA ILE A 8 2.16 -10.54 0.16
C ILE A 8 2.58 -9.15 -0.32
N GLY A 9 3.11 -8.35 0.60
CA GLY A 9 3.53 -6.96 0.40
C GLY A 9 2.62 -5.94 1.09
N GLY A 10 3.19 -5.15 1.99
CA GLY A 10 2.52 -4.12 2.81
C GLY A 10 2.56 -2.71 2.21
N GLY A 11 2.87 -2.57 0.91
CA GLY A 11 2.79 -1.29 0.21
C GLY A 11 1.34 -0.81 0.02
N PRO A 12 1.12 0.33 -0.69
CA PRO A 12 -0.22 0.92 -0.82
C PRO A 12 -1.28 -0.05 -1.33
N ALA A 13 -0.96 -0.85 -2.35
CA ALA A 13 -1.90 -1.82 -2.90
C ALA A 13 -2.23 -2.93 -1.89
N GLY A 14 -1.20 -3.55 -1.28
CA GLY A 14 -1.41 -4.65 -0.35
C GLY A 14 -2.08 -4.22 0.95
N ALA A 15 -1.64 -3.12 1.56
CA ALA A 15 -2.28 -2.61 2.77
C ALA A 15 -3.75 -2.21 2.52
N THR A 16 -4.04 -1.60 1.36
CA THR A 16 -5.42 -1.21 1.01
C THR A 16 -6.31 -2.43 0.80
N VAL A 17 -5.86 -3.43 0.01
CA VAL A 17 -6.68 -4.62 -0.23
C VAL A 17 -6.89 -5.42 1.05
N ALA A 18 -5.85 -5.60 1.87
CA ALA A 18 -5.98 -6.28 3.16
C ALA A 18 -6.98 -5.57 4.07
N TRP A 19 -6.90 -4.25 4.15
CA TRP A 19 -7.84 -3.44 4.93
C TRP A 19 -9.28 -3.59 4.46
N LEU A 20 -9.54 -3.50 3.15
CA LEU A 20 -10.89 -3.63 2.60
C LEU A 20 -11.46 -5.03 2.80
N LEU A 21 -10.66 -6.08 2.65
CA LEU A 21 -11.08 -7.46 2.91
C LEU A 21 -11.44 -7.66 4.38
N ALA A 22 -10.60 -7.17 5.31
CA ALA A 22 -10.90 -7.26 6.73
C ALA A 22 -12.18 -6.50 7.11
N ARG A 23 -12.42 -5.32 6.53
CA ARG A 23 -13.70 -4.59 6.70
C ARG A 23 -14.91 -5.33 6.15
N SER A 24 -14.68 -6.23 5.19
CA SER A 24 -15.73 -7.09 4.63
C SER A 24 -15.92 -8.41 5.41
N GLY A 25 -15.27 -8.54 6.57
CA GLY A 25 -15.40 -9.69 7.47
C GLY A 25 -14.47 -10.86 7.19
N TRP A 26 -13.48 -10.69 6.31
CA TRP A 26 -12.48 -11.73 6.03
C TRP A 26 -11.41 -11.76 7.12
N THR A 27 -10.92 -12.96 7.43
CA THR A 27 -9.70 -13.17 8.20
C THR A 27 -8.50 -13.00 7.29
N VAL A 28 -7.66 -11.98 7.56
CA VAL A 28 -6.57 -11.59 6.64
C VAL A 28 -5.24 -11.58 7.35
N ALA A 29 -4.24 -12.26 6.77
CA ALA A 29 -2.83 -12.09 7.10
C ALA A 29 -2.14 -11.24 6.02
N LEU A 30 -1.17 -10.42 6.42
CA LEU A 30 -0.34 -9.63 5.52
C LEU A 30 1.13 -9.83 5.87
N LEU A 31 1.93 -10.25 4.88
CA LEU A 31 3.38 -10.34 4.97
C LEU A 31 4.03 -9.10 4.36
N GLU A 32 4.95 -8.47 5.09
CA GLU A 32 5.81 -7.39 4.58
C GLU A 32 7.25 -7.63 4.99
N LYS A 33 8.15 -7.67 4.00
CA LYS A 33 9.57 -7.99 4.21
C LYS A 33 10.36 -6.94 4.97
N SER A 34 9.87 -5.70 5.00
CA SER A 34 10.55 -4.57 5.64
C SER A 34 9.80 -4.10 6.88
N ALA A 35 10.52 -3.74 7.91
CA ALA A 35 9.93 -2.97 9.02
C ALA A 35 9.57 -1.55 8.53
N PHE A 36 8.43 -1.03 8.95
CA PHE A 36 8.02 0.34 8.69
C PHE A 36 8.34 1.27 9.87
N PRO A 37 8.60 2.57 9.65
CA PRO A 37 8.60 3.27 8.36
C PRO A 37 9.80 2.89 7.49
N ARG A 38 9.59 2.84 6.16
CA ARG A 38 10.67 2.61 5.20
C ARG A 38 10.56 3.56 4.01
N ARG A 39 11.70 4.00 3.51
CA ARG A 39 11.77 4.76 2.27
C ARG A 39 11.69 3.83 1.05
N LYS A 40 10.95 4.26 0.02
CA LYS A 40 10.91 3.59 -1.27
C LYS A 40 11.00 4.65 -2.36
N VAL A 41 11.76 4.37 -3.42
CA VAL A 41 11.84 5.29 -4.57
C VAL A 41 10.46 5.46 -5.18
N CYS A 42 9.97 6.68 -5.16
CA CYS A 42 8.64 7.07 -5.65
C CYS A 42 8.62 8.59 -5.91
N GLY A 43 7.81 9.04 -6.84
CA GLY A 43 7.57 10.46 -7.07
C GLY A 43 6.74 11.15 -5.97
N GLU A 44 6.23 10.39 -5.01
CA GLU A 44 5.51 10.87 -3.82
C GLU A 44 4.27 11.74 -4.10
N PHE A 45 3.92 11.91 -5.37
CA PHE A 45 2.77 12.68 -5.78
C PHE A 45 1.50 11.82 -5.76
N ILE A 46 0.51 12.27 -5.01
CA ILE A 46 -0.84 11.70 -4.94
C ILE A 46 -1.77 12.64 -5.70
N SER A 47 -2.34 12.16 -6.80
CA SER A 47 -3.22 12.96 -7.63
C SER A 47 -4.57 13.23 -6.96
N ALA A 48 -5.25 14.29 -7.39
CA ALA A 48 -6.60 14.60 -6.92
C ALA A 48 -7.59 13.44 -7.12
N THR A 49 -7.37 12.58 -8.12
CA THR A 49 -8.21 11.40 -8.40
C THR A 49 -8.11 10.31 -7.33
N SER A 50 -7.08 10.35 -6.48
CA SER A 50 -6.93 9.40 -5.36
C SER A 50 -7.70 9.84 -4.11
N MET A 51 -8.12 11.12 -4.01
CA MET A 51 -8.81 11.64 -2.83
C MET A 51 -10.11 10.92 -2.48
N PRO A 52 -10.98 10.52 -3.45
CA PRO A 52 -12.16 9.72 -3.14
C PRO A 52 -11.83 8.38 -2.49
N LEU A 53 -10.71 7.73 -2.89
CA LEU A 53 -10.26 6.48 -2.28
C LEU A 53 -9.79 6.70 -0.84
N LEU A 54 -9.05 7.78 -0.57
CA LEU A 54 -8.62 8.13 0.77
C LEU A 54 -9.81 8.42 1.69
N ARG A 55 -10.85 9.11 1.18
CA ARG A 55 -12.11 9.33 1.91
C ARG A 55 -12.85 8.03 2.19
N MET A 56 -12.95 7.13 1.21
CA MET A 56 -13.58 5.82 1.40
C MET A 56 -12.89 5.00 2.49
N LEU A 57 -11.58 5.15 2.64
CA LEU A 57 -10.79 4.55 3.72
C LEU A 57 -10.89 5.33 5.03
N GLY A 58 -11.37 6.57 5.02
CA GLY A 58 -11.47 7.44 6.20
C GLY A 58 -10.11 7.99 6.66
N ILE A 59 -9.18 8.22 5.74
CA ILE A 59 -7.83 8.73 6.03
C ILE A 59 -7.49 10.03 5.29
N ASP A 60 -8.44 10.62 4.60
CA ASP A 60 -8.23 11.85 3.84
C ASP A 60 -7.81 13.03 4.72
N GLU A 61 -8.39 13.21 5.90
CA GLU A 61 -7.97 14.23 6.86
C GLU A 61 -6.53 13.98 7.31
N THR A 62 -6.20 12.78 7.78
CA THR A 62 -4.83 12.42 8.19
C THR A 62 -3.83 12.64 7.05
N PHE A 63 -4.21 12.30 5.81
CA PHE A 63 -3.39 12.55 4.64
C PHE A 63 -3.18 14.05 4.40
N LEU A 64 -4.25 14.87 4.48
CA LEU A 64 -4.18 16.30 4.24
C LEU A 64 -3.33 17.03 5.28
N ASP A 65 -3.37 16.60 6.54
CA ASP A 65 -2.58 17.16 7.63
C ASP A 65 -1.07 16.92 7.46
N MET A 66 -0.71 15.77 6.87
CA MET A 66 0.69 15.37 6.69
C MET A 66 1.25 15.73 5.31
N ALA A 67 0.39 15.93 4.31
CA ALA A 67 0.80 16.18 2.94
C ALA A 67 1.29 17.62 2.74
N GLY A 68 2.21 17.77 1.78
CA GLY A 68 2.67 19.09 1.33
C GLY A 68 1.56 19.95 0.74
N PRO A 69 1.89 21.18 0.31
CA PRO A 69 0.92 22.10 -0.28
C PRO A 69 0.31 21.52 -1.57
N PRO A 70 -0.87 22.03 -1.98
CA PRO A 70 -1.49 21.61 -3.23
C PRO A 70 -0.60 21.94 -4.43
N VAL A 71 -0.39 20.96 -5.31
CA VAL A 71 0.34 21.11 -6.57
C VAL A 71 -0.63 21.70 -7.60
N ARG A 72 -0.37 22.91 -8.06
CA ARG A 72 -1.27 23.66 -8.96
C ARG A 72 -0.74 23.76 -10.39
N GLU A 73 0.56 23.60 -10.57
CA GLU A 73 1.23 23.77 -11.87
C GLU A 73 2.23 22.63 -12.11
N VAL A 74 2.47 22.35 -13.37
CA VAL A 74 3.52 21.45 -13.83
C VAL A 74 4.47 22.19 -14.74
N GLY A 75 5.78 21.99 -14.56
CA GLY A 75 6.82 22.57 -15.41
C GLY A 75 7.55 21.51 -16.20
N LEU A 76 7.70 21.71 -17.50
CA LEU A 76 8.57 20.94 -18.37
C LEU A 76 9.81 21.80 -18.73
N TYR A 77 10.99 21.24 -18.53
CA TYR A 77 12.27 21.91 -18.79
C TYR A 77 13.08 21.09 -19.79
N ALA A 78 13.55 21.72 -20.85
CA ALA A 78 14.39 21.09 -21.87
C ALA A 78 15.49 22.06 -22.30
N GLY A 79 16.69 21.91 -21.77
CA GLY A 79 17.78 22.87 -21.96
C GLY A 79 17.40 24.26 -21.42
N SER A 80 17.42 25.28 -22.28
CA SER A 80 16.98 26.66 -21.95
C SER A 80 15.47 26.89 -22.04
N HIS A 81 14.72 25.92 -22.56
CA HIS A 81 13.28 26.05 -22.76
C HIS A 81 12.51 25.64 -21.50
N ARG A 82 11.51 26.42 -21.16
CA ARG A 82 10.62 26.16 -20.02
C ARG A 82 9.16 26.32 -20.46
N LEU A 83 8.37 25.31 -20.19
CA LEU A 83 6.91 25.35 -20.36
C LEU A 83 6.28 25.12 -18.99
N ILE A 84 5.40 26.03 -18.56
CA ILE A 84 4.60 25.89 -17.34
C ILE A 84 3.14 25.84 -17.76
N ALA A 85 2.42 24.90 -17.19
CA ALA A 85 0.98 24.74 -17.38
C ALA A 85 0.28 24.46 -16.06
N PRO A 86 -0.97 24.90 -15.89
CA PRO A 86 -1.77 24.52 -14.73
C PRO A 86 -2.01 23.00 -14.73
N MET A 87 -2.09 22.41 -13.53
CA MET A 87 -2.48 21.01 -13.41
C MET A 87 -3.89 20.82 -13.99
N PRO A 88 -4.12 19.73 -14.72
CA PRO A 88 -5.44 19.45 -15.30
C PRO A 88 -6.53 19.45 -14.23
N VAL A 89 -7.61 20.19 -14.47
CA VAL A 89 -8.80 20.15 -13.61
C VAL A 89 -9.57 18.87 -13.94
N ASN A 90 -9.86 18.09 -12.94
CA ASN A 90 -10.59 16.83 -13.17
C ASN A 90 -12.07 17.16 -13.42
N HIS A 91 -12.56 16.91 -14.65
CA HIS A 91 -13.95 17.11 -15.07
C HIS A 91 -14.97 16.17 -14.40
N ARG A 92 -14.53 15.21 -13.58
CA ARG A 92 -15.41 14.26 -12.86
C ARG A 92 -15.75 14.66 -11.43
N GLY A 93 -15.75 15.95 -11.13
CA GLY A 93 -16.20 16.46 -9.81
C GLY A 93 -15.24 16.23 -8.64
N CYS A 94 -14.02 15.76 -8.89
CA CYS A 94 -12.98 15.77 -7.86
C CYS A 94 -12.45 17.20 -7.70
N ALA A 95 -13.09 17.98 -6.84
CA ALA A 95 -12.54 19.26 -6.42
C ALA A 95 -11.27 19.02 -5.61
N GLY A 96 -10.16 19.57 -6.08
CA GLY A 96 -8.90 19.52 -5.33
C GLY A 96 -7.68 19.37 -6.22
N SER A 97 -6.54 19.68 -5.63
CA SER A 97 -5.22 19.51 -6.25
C SER A 97 -4.54 18.28 -5.67
N GLY A 98 -3.69 17.63 -6.46
CA GLY A 98 -2.79 16.61 -5.93
C GLY A 98 -1.83 17.20 -4.92
N ARG A 99 -1.28 16.35 -4.06
CA ARG A 99 -0.32 16.71 -3.03
C ARG A 99 0.81 15.69 -2.97
N ALA A 100 1.95 16.07 -2.42
CA ALA A 100 3.04 15.17 -2.14
C ALA A 100 2.97 14.66 -0.70
N LEU A 101 3.19 13.36 -0.52
CA LEU A 101 3.41 12.73 0.78
C LEU A 101 4.42 11.60 0.63
N GLY A 102 5.47 11.63 1.45
CA GLY A 102 6.50 10.59 1.44
C GLY A 102 5.90 9.20 1.68
N ARG A 103 6.43 8.21 0.96
CA ARG A 103 5.95 6.83 1.03
C ARG A 103 6.08 6.22 2.41
N GLU A 104 7.07 6.64 3.19
CA GLU A 104 7.24 6.23 4.58
C GLU A 104 6.03 6.59 5.45
N HIS A 105 5.40 7.72 5.18
CA HIS A 105 4.20 8.17 5.89
C HIS A 105 2.94 7.51 5.35
N LEU A 106 2.74 7.55 4.03
CA LEU A 106 1.56 6.97 3.39
C LEU A 106 1.43 5.47 3.68
N ASP A 107 2.53 4.72 3.52
CA ASP A 107 2.54 3.29 3.76
C ASP A 107 2.21 2.98 5.23
N CYS A 108 2.72 3.78 6.19
CA CYS A 108 2.37 3.64 7.61
C CYS A 108 0.90 3.92 7.90
N ILE A 109 0.32 4.97 7.31
CA ILE A 109 -1.10 5.31 7.48
C ILE A 109 -1.97 4.13 7.03
N LEU A 110 -1.72 3.61 5.82
CA LEU A 110 -2.48 2.51 5.25
C LEU A 110 -2.33 1.21 6.05
N LEU A 111 -1.09 0.85 6.42
CA LEU A 111 -0.84 -0.37 7.18
C LEU A 111 -1.43 -0.31 8.59
N ASN A 112 -1.37 0.85 9.25
CA ASN A 112 -2.00 1.04 10.55
C ASN A 112 -3.53 0.98 10.45
N GLY A 113 -4.12 1.47 9.36
CA GLY A 113 -5.53 1.29 9.05
C GLY A 113 -5.90 -0.18 8.93
N ALA A 114 -5.12 -0.96 8.18
CA ALA A 114 -5.31 -2.41 8.06
C ALA A 114 -5.21 -3.13 9.41
N LYS A 115 -4.21 -2.81 10.23
CA LYS A 115 -4.06 -3.36 11.58
C LYS A 115 -5.28 -3.08 12.46
N ARG A 116 -5.78 -1.83 12.46
CA ARG A 116 -6.98 -1.46 13.23
C ARG A 116 -8.24 -2.16 12.74
N ALA A 117 -8.29 -2.56 11.47
CA ALA A 117 -9.39 -3.34 10.91
C ALA A 117 -9.30 -4.85 11.21
N GLY A 118 -8.26 -5.30 11.92
CA GLY A 118 -8.07 -6.69 12.32
C GLY A 118 -7.17 -7.51 11.40
N VAL A 119 -6.44 -6.88 10.46
CA VAL A 119 -5.42 -7.59 9.66
C VAL A 119 -4.25 -8.00 10.54
N GLU A 120 -3.89 -9.28 10.51
CA GLU A 120 -2.70 -9.78 11.17
C GLU A 120 -1.47 -9.48 10.31
N VAL A 121 -0.64 -8.55 10.77
CA VAL A 121 0.51 -8.05 10.00
C VAL A 121 1.80 -8.65 10.52
N TRP A 122 2.49 -9.36 9.64
CA TRP A 122 3.78 -10.00 9.85
C TRP A 122 4.88 -9.16 9.22
N GLN A 123 5.67 -8.47 10.05
CA GLN A 123 6.85 -7.68 9.68
C GLN A 123 8.01 -7.99 10.64
N PRO A 124 9.25 -8.09 10.20
CA PRO A 124 9.70 -8.15 8.79
C PRO A 124 9.74 -9.62 8.32
N TRP A 125 8.84 -10.02 7.44
CA TRP A 125 8.73 -11.39 6.94
C TRP A 125 8.62 -11.43 5.43
N SER A 126 9.37 -12.33 4.79
CA SER A 126 9.37 -12.53 3.34
C SER A 126 8.74 -13.88 3.00
N ALA A 127 7.81 -13.89 2.06
CA ALA A 127 7.34 -15.12 1.45
C ALA A 127 8.48 -15.74 0.64
N THR A 128 8.77 -17.02 0.88
CA THR A 128 9.86 -17.75 0.22
C THR A 128 9.37 -18.91 -0.64
N GLY A 129 8.14 -19.34 -0.46
CA GLY A 129 7.54 -20.41 -1.24
C GLY A 129 6.02 -20.43 -1.12
N LEU A 130 5.38 -20.94 -2.17
CA LEU A 130 3.94 -21.19 -2.20
C LEU A 130 3.72 -22.62 -2.70
N ALA A 131 2.97 -23.39 -1.94
CA ALA A 131 2.51 -24.72 -2.32
C ALA A 131 0.98 -24.77 -2.22
N ARG A 132 0.33 -25.46 -3.17
CA ARG A 132 -1.13 -25.61 -3.11
C ARG A 132 -1.47 -27.04 -2.68
N ASP A 133 -2.31 -27.14 -1.67
CA ASP A 133 -2.93 -28.37 -1.22
C ASP A 133 -4.45 -28.22 -1.31
N ARG A 134 -5.05 -28.84 -2.33
CA ARG A 134 -6.50 -28.75 -2.62
C ARG A 134 -6.96 -27.29 -2.77
N GLU A 135 -7.75 -26.80 -1.81
CA GLU A 135 -8.30 -25.46 -1.82
C GLU A 135 -7.48 -24.45 -1.00
N ILE A 136 -6.45 -24.94 -0.31
CA ILE A 136 -5.61 -24.15 0.58
C ILE A 136 -4.25 -23.89 -0.07
N THR A 137 -3.73 -22.69 0.04
CA THR A 137 -2.35 -22.38 -0.29
C THR A 137 -1.54 -22.27 1.00
N ILE A 138 -0.43 -22.95 1.05
CA ILE A 138 0.56 -22.90 2.13
C ILE A 138 1.68 -21.98 1.68
N CYS A 139 1.88 -20.89 2.39
CA CYS A 139 2.97 -19.95 2.16
C CYS A 139 4.05 -20.18 3.20
N THR A 140 5.25 -20.55 2.76
CA THR A 140 6.43 -20.54 3.61
C THR A 140 6.96 -19.11 3.68
N ALA A 141 7.18 -18.61 4.90
CA ALA A 141 7.73 -17.28 5.11
C ALA A 141 8.93 -17.35 6.04
N LYS A 142 9.94 -16.51 5.75
CA LYS A 142 11.18 -16.38 6.53
C LYS A 142 11.24 -14.98 7.16
N GLN A 143 11.59 -14.94 8.45
CA GLN A 143 11.82 -13.66 9.13
C GLN A 143 13.14 -13.05 8.66
N SER A 144 13.10 -11.77 8.27
CA SER A 144 14.29 -11.04 7.82
C SER A 144 15.34 -10.95 8.94
N GLY A 145 16.58 -11.31 8.62
CA GLY A 145 17.69 -11.30 9.58
C GLY A 145 17.72 -12.47 10.57
N SER A 146 16.90 -13.51 10.38
CA SER A 146 16.93 -14.73 11.20
C SER A 146 16.73 -15.97 10.34
N ASP A 147 16.91 -17.17 10.95
CA ASP A 147 16.61 -18.45 10.30
C ASP A 147 15.23 -19.00 10.67
N ILE A 148 14.39 -18.17 11.28
CA ILE A 148 13.04 -18.58 11.66
C ILE A 148 12.17 -18.62 10.40
N ASN A 149 11.53 -19.78 10.18
CA ASN A 149 10.55 -19.99 9.12
C ASN A 149 9.21 -20.35 9.75
N ILE A 150 8.14 -19.93 9.09
CA ILE A 150 6.75 -20.27 9.44
C ILE A 150 5.99 -20.68 8.20
N GLU A 151 4.87 -21.34 8.40
CA GLU A 151 3.89 -21.63 7.37
C GLU A 151 2.58 -20.90 7.68
N ILE A 152 2.06 -20.19 6.68
CA ILE A 152 0.78 -19.50 6.75
C ILE A 152 -0.14 -20.13 5.72
N GLN A 153 -1.31 -20.55 6.16
CA GLN A 153 -2.32 -21.18 5.32
C GLN A 153 -3.42 -20.19 4.97
N ALA A 154 -3.77 -20.10 3.69
CA ALA A 154 -4.85 -19.21 3.24
C ALA A 154 -5.61 -19.83 2.05
N ARG A 155 -6.89 -19.45 1.91
CA ARG A 155 -7.74 -19.84 0.78
C ARG A 155 -7.34 -19.09 -0.49
N VAL A 156 -7.02 -17.80 -0.34
CA VAL A 156 -6.59 -16.91 -1.43
C VAL A 156 -5.25 -16.28 -1.08
N VAL A 157 -4.36 -16.20 -2.06
CA VAL A 157 -3.10 -15.44 -1.94
C VAL A 157 -3.12 -14.29 -2.94
N ILE A 158 -2.83 -13.08 -2.45
CA ILE A 158 -2.80 -11.85 -3.24
C ILE A 158 -1.35 -11.35 -3.27
N ALA A 159 -0.72 -11.41 -4.44
CA ALA A 159 0.62 -10.90 -4.66
C ALA A 159 0.58 -9.37 -4.87
N ALA A 160 1.08 -8.61 -3.89
CA ALA A 160 1.16 -7.15 -3.91
C ALA A 160 2.58 -6.64 -3.58
N HIS A 161 3.59 -7.46 -3.85
CA HIS A 161 5.00 -7.20 -3.49
C HIS A 161 5.67 -6.10 -4.32
N GLY A 162 5.02 -5.61 -5.37
CA GLY A 162 5.52 -4.54 -6.23
C GLY A 162 6.33 -5.04 -7.43
N SER A 163 6.69 -4.11 -8.32
CA SER A 163 7.32 -4.42 -9.62
C SER A 163 8.83 -4.68 -9.57
N TRP A 164 9.48 -4.45 -8.42
CA TRP A 164 10.93 -4.57 -8.26
C TRP A 164 11.37 -5.86 -7.56
N ASP A 165 10.44 -6.69 -7.14
CA ASP A 165 10.76 -8.00 -6.58
C ASP A 165 10.87 -9.03 -7.71
N LYS A 166 12.03 -9.72 -7.74
CA LYS A 166 12.32 -10.82 -8.68
C LYS A 166 11.77 -12.12 -8.14
#